data_c9c9f3a105815f521021b8929b99d794
#
_entry.id   c9c9f3a105815f521021b8929b99d794
#
_cell.length_a   1.000
_cell.length_b   1.000
_cell.length_c   1.000
_cell.angle_alpha   90.00
_cell.angle_beta   90.00
_cell.angle_gamma   90.00
#
_symmetry.space_group_name_H-M   'P 1'
#
loop_
_entity.id
_entity.type
_entity.pdbx_description
1 polymer ?
#
loop_
_entity_poly.entity_id
_entity_poly.type
_entity_poly.pdbx_seq_one_letter_code
_entity_poly.pdbx_strand_id
1 'polypeptide(L)'
;MALGAGADLVIRIATKGAELASAQMKGIGNSANTSGKSLSKFSNVAKAGVVTALYAIVKAGAESIQTFMKFEDALNQSLAIMKTTEAQQQAMSEAARQVGISTRISAEDSAEAFFFLASAGLDAEQSISALPQVAAFAQAGMFDMATATDLATDAQSALGLTVLDAQQNLSNLTRVTDVLVKANTLANASVQQFSEALTTKAGAALKVVNKDIEEGVAVLAVFADRGVKGAEAGDKLNQVLRDIPRATAKNKEEFEALGLQMFDAQGNMKNVADIIEELDAVLGPMSDELKASTLDQLGLNRGVADAVKILSGSTDQIRRYEEALRDSGGTTQEVADNQMKSLQAQTEVMSSKFNELGLIIGEALAPAMEKTVGFISRMLDVIIEATDGTDKYIDSQVEFINLLGASEGIAFSYNNELNNTLVAQKNNREETLRLAKVYSDYSKAIQYQALIEKDLINNAHELDRETGSLNKTKEITIELTEEE
;
A
#
# COMPACT_ATOMS: atom_id res chain seq x y z
N MET A 1 -28.25 5.18 -6.21
CA MET A 1 -28.89 5.38 -7.53
C MET A 1 -27.95 5.93 -8.61
N ALA A 2 -26.67 6.16 -8.35
CA ALA A 2 -25.69 6.66 -9.36
C ALA A 2 -24.89 5.54 -10.07
N LEU A 3 -24.81 4.34 -9.51
CA LEU A 3 -24.07 3.20 -10.06
C LEU A 3 -24.68 2.61 -11.35
N GLY A 4 -25.98 2.79 -11.59
CA GLY A 4 -26.64 2.32 -12.81
C GLY A 4 -26.28 3.09 -14.08
N ALA A 5 -25.89 4.36 -13.98
CA ALA A 5 -25.62 5.21 -15.13
C ALA A 5 -24.25 4.92 -15.79
N GLY A 6 -23.24 4.54 -14.99
CA GLY A 6 -21.90 4.22 -15.50
C GLY A 6 -21.86 2.87 -16.23
N ALA A 7 -22.48 1.84 -15.64
CA ALA A 7 -22.59 0.52 -16.25
C ALA A 7 -23.43 0.57 -17.54
N ASP A 8 -24.53 1.33 -17.54
CA ASP A 8 -25.38 1.54 -18.73
C ASP A 8 -24.60 2.31 -19.84
N LEU A 9 -23.74 3.23 -19.47
CA LEU A 9 -22.88 3.95 -20.40
C LEU A 9 -21.82 3.04 -21.05
N VAL A 10 -21.15 2.18 -20.27
CA VAL A 10 -20.16 1.22 -20.76
C VAL A 10 -20.80 0.17 -21.67
N ILE A 11 -21.96 -0.36 -21.27
CA ILE A 11 -22.73 -1.30 -22.09
C ILE A 11 -23.21 -0.61 -23.37
N ARG A 12 -23.66 0.64 -23.31
CA ARG A 12 -24.07 1.41 -24.50
C ARG A 12 -22.90 1.75 -25.41
N ILE A 13 -21.71 2.03 -24.88
CA ILE A 13 -20.50 2.25 -25.67
C ILE A 13 -20.08 0.94 -26.33
N ALA A 14 -20.11 -0.18 -25.64
CA ALA A 14 -19.76 -1.50 -26.17
C ALA A 14 -20.79 -1.95 -27.23
N THR A 15 -22.10 -1.81 -26.98
CA THR A 15 -23.15 -2.19 -27.92
C THR A 15 -23.21 -1.26 -29.14
N LYS A 16 -23.13 0.07 -28.93
CA LYS A 16 -23.02 1.03 -30.04
C LYS A 16 -21.73 0.88 -30.83
N GLY A 17 -20.62 0.58 -30.16
CA GLY A 17 -19.34 0.28 -30.83
C GLY A 17 -19.45 -0.98 -31.72
N ALA A 18 -20.08 -2.04 -31.23
CA ALA A 18 -20.35 -3.26 -31.97
C ALA A 18 -21.36 -3.04 -33.12
N GLU A 19 -22.41 -2.24 -32.91
CA GLU A 19 -23.36 -1.87 -33.97
C GLU A 19 -22.73 -1.00 -35.04
N LEU A 20 -21.91 -0.01 -34.67
CA LEU A 20 -21.17 0.82 -35.63
C LEU A 20 -20.14 0.02 -36.41
N ALA A 21 -19.41 -0.88 -35.78
CA ALA A 21 -18.50 -1.81 -36.42
C ALA A 21 -19.24 -2.76 -37.39
N SER A 22 -20.41 -3.27 -36.99
CA SER A 22 -21.28 -4.12 -37.83
C SER A 22 -21.88 -3.34 -39.01
N ALA A 23 -22.32 -2.09 -38.79
CA ALA A 23 -22.86 -1.24 -39.85
C ALA A 23 -21.76 -0.81 -40.84
N GLN A 24 -20.55 -0.49 -40.36
CA GLN A 24 -19.40 -0.22 -41.24
C GLN A 24 -18.97 -1.47 -42.01
N MET A 25 -18.97 -2.65 -41.40
CA MET A 25 -18.69 -3.92 -42.10
C MET A 25 -19.74 -4.25 -43.15
N LYS A 26 -21.03 -3.99 -42.90
CA LYS A 26 -22.09 -4.11 -43.94
C LYS A 26 -21.92 -3.10 -45.06
N GLY A 27 -21.54 -1.86 -44.76
CA GLY A 27 -21.21 -0.82 -45.73
C GLY A 27 -20.01 -1.20 -46.62
N ILE A 28 -18.96 -1.75 -46.02
CA ILE A 28 -17.77 -2.26 -46.70
C ILE A 28 -18.11 -3.49 -47.57
N GLY A 29 -18.95 -4.39 -47.08
CA GLY A 29 -19.42 -5.58 -47.80
C GLY A 29 -20.24 -5.21 -49.09
N ASN A 30 -21.05 -4.17 -49.01
CA ASN A 30 -21.81 -3.69 -50.16
C ASN A 30 -20.98 -2.93 -51.20
N SER A 31 -19.93 -2.24 -50.78
CA SER A 31 -18.94 -1.59 -51.68
C SER A 31 -17.95 -2.59 -52.29
N ALA A 32 -17.77 -3.76 -51.67
CA ALA A 32 -16.86 -4.80 -52.07
C ALA A 32 -17.29 -5.58 -53.34
N ASN A 33 -18.58 -5.59 -53.60
CA ASN A 33 -19.12 -6.30 -54.76
C ASN A 33 -18.85 -5.61 -56.12
N THR A 34 -18.26 -4.40 -56.09
CA THR A 34 -18.06 -3.61 -57.32
C THR A 34 -16.58 -3.53 -57.80
N SER A 35 -15.60 -4.10 -57.04
CA SER A 35 -14.16 -4.00 -57.42
C SER A 35 -13.37 -5.23 -56.97
N GLY A 36 -13.49 -6.26 -57.75
CA GLY A 36 -13.09 -7.65 -57.40
C GLY A 36 -11.61 -8.04 -57.46
N LYS A 37 -10.61 -7.21 -57.22
CA LYS A 37 -9.19 -7.67 -57.09
C LYS A 37 -8.30 -6.97 -56.06
N SER A 38 -8.71 -5.87 -55.45
CA SER A 38 -7.91 -5.21 -54.38
C SER A 38 -8.42 -5.54 -52.97
N LEU A 39 -9.55 -6.18 -52.85
CA LEU A 39 -10.31 -6.34 -51.60
C LEU A 39 -9.87 -7.52 -50.73
N SER A 40 -9.19 -8.52 -51.24
CA SER A 40 -8.71 -9.65 -50.41
C SER A 40 -7.65 -9.21 -49.41
N LYS A 41 -6.81 -8.23 -49.77
CA LYS A 41 -5.81 -7.67 -48.85
C LYS A 41 -6.45 -6.73 -47.78
N PHE A 42 -7.45 -5.94 -48.22
CA PHE A 42 -8.17 -5.04 -47.27
C PHE A 42 -9.06 -5.82 -46.30
N SER A 43 -9.71 -6.88 -46.74
CA SER A 43 -10.51 -7.78 -45.91
C SER A 43 -9.66 -8.46 -44.81
N ASN A 44 -8.43 -8.85 -45.10
CA ASN A 44 -7.55 -9.49 -44.12
C ASN A 44 -7.00 -8.49 -43.10
N VAL A 45 -6.69 -7.25 -43.52
CA VAL A 45 -6.28 -6.17 -42.61
C VAL A 45 -7.44 -5.72 -41.72
N ALA A 46 -8.64 -5.60 -42.26
CA ALA A 46 -9.84 -5.27 -41.48
C ALA A 46 -10.20 -6.38 -40.48
N LYS A 47 -10.13 -7.66 -40.88
CA LYS A 47 -10.35 -8.79 -39.99
C LYS A 47 -9.29 -8.87 -38.89
N ALA A 48 -8.02 -8.64 -39.21
CA ALA A 48 -6.94 -8.58 -38.24
C ALA A 48 -7.16 -7.41 -37.27
N GLY A 49 -7.55 -6.24 -37.75
CA GLY A 49 -7.86 -5.08 -36.93
C GLY A 49 -9.03 -5.31 -35.96
N VAL A 50 -10.11 -5.95 -36.41
CA VAL A 50 -11.27 -6.29 -35.57
C VAL A 50 -10.89 -7.36 -34.50
N VAL A 51 -10.15 -8.38 -34.89
CA VAL A 51 -9.67 -9.41 -33.96
C VAL A 51 -8.72 -8.80 -32.94
N THR A 52 -7.83 -7.91 -33.34
CA THR A 52 -6.92 -7.20 -32.43
C THR A 52 -7.69 -6.29 -31.48
N ALA A 53 -8.72 -5.57 -31.95
CA ALA A 53 -9.54 -4.73 -31.11
C ALA A 53 -10.37 -5.54 -30.11
N LEU A 54 -10.97 -6.65 -30.54
CA LEU A 54 -11.69 -7.57 -29.64
C LEU A 54 -10.75 -8.20 -28.61
N TYR A 55 -9.57 -8.62 -29.01
CA TYR A 55 -8.56 -9.14 -28.09
C TYR A 55 -8.13 -8.07 -27.06
N ALA A 56 -7.93 -6.81 -27.49
CA ALA A 56 -7.60 -5.71 -26.59
C ALA A 56 -8.74 -5.44 -25.58
N ILE A 57 -10.00 -5.50 -26.00
CA ILE A 57 -11.16 -5.31 -25.12
C ILE A 57 -11.26 -6.46 -24.12
N VAL A 58 -11.08 -7.71 -24.56
CA VAL A 58 -11.10 -8.88 -23.68
C VAL A 58 -9.94 -8.83 -22.67
N LYS A 59 -8.75 -8.46 -23.14
CA LYS A 59 -7.57 -8.29 -22.31
C LYS A 59 -7.77 -7.18 -21.27
N ALA A 60 -8.25 -6.01 -21.69
CA ALA A 60 -8.56 -4.90 -20.77
C ALA A 60 -9.63 -5.27 -19.74
N GLY A 61 -10.65 -6.03 -20.13
CA GLY A 61 -11.66 -6.56 -19.20
C GLY A 61 -11.07 -7.53 -18.18
N ALA A 62 -10.18 -8.43 -18.60
CA ALA A 62 -9.50 -9.37 -17.70
C ALA A 62 -8.56 -8.65 -16.74
N GLU A 63 -7.80 -7.66 -17.20
CA GLU A 63 -6.93 -6.82 -16.35
C GLU A 63 -7.76 -6.00 -15.35
N SER A 64 -8.91 -5.46 -15.76
CA SER A 64 -9.82 -4.72 -14.88
C SER A 64 -10.40 -5.60 -13.77
N ILE A 65 -10.79 -6.83 -14.10
CA ILE A 65 -11.26 -7.81 -13.12
C ILE A 65 -10.14 -8.16 -12.14
N GLN A 66 -8.93 -8.40 -12.62
CA GLN A 66 -7.80 -8.70 -11.77
C GLN A 66 -7.47 -7.54 -10.81
N THR A 67 -7.51 -6.30 -11.29
CA THR A 67 -7.32 -5.10 -10.47
C THR A 67 -8.39 -5.00 -9.39
N PHE A 68 -9.65 -5.25 -9.74
CA PHE A 68 -10.75 -5.27 -8.79
C PHE A 68 -10.61 -6.38 -7.75
N MET A 69 -10.28 -7.61 -8.16
CA MET A 69 -10.09 -8.74 -7.24
C MET A 69 -8.99 -8.47 -6.21
N LYS A 70 -7.88 -7.87 -6.61
CA LYS A 70 -6.80 -7.50 -5.69
C LYS A 70 -7.22 -6.43 -4.68
N PHE A 71 -7.90 -5.39 -5.16
CA PHE A 71 -8.44 -4.34 -4.30
C PHE A 71 -9.47 -4.89 -3.31
N GLU A 72 -10.40 -5.74 -3.78
CA GLU A 72 -11.40 -6.39 -2.95
C GLU A 72 -10.75 -7.31 -1.91
N ASP A 73 -9.75 -8.09 -2.29
CA ASP A 73 -9.01 -8.98 -1.38
C ASP A 73 -8.28 -8.18 -0.29
N ALA A 74 -7.57 -7.10 -0.65
CA ALA A 74 -6.91 -6.21 0.30
C ALA A 74 -7.92 -5.58 1.29
N LEU A 75 -9.06 -5.12 0.78
CA LEU A 75 -10.13 -4.59 1.61
C LEU A 75 -10.70 -5.66 2.54
N ASN A 76 -11.00 -6.85 2.04
CA ASN A 76 -11.55 -7.97 2.82
C ASN A 76 -10.59 -8.45 3.91
N GLN A 77 -9.28 -8.49 3.65
CA GLN A 77 -8.27 -8.79 4.68
C GLN A 77 -8.33 -7.77 5.81
N SER A 78 -8.48 -6.49 5.50
CA SER A 78 -8.62 -5.42 6.48
C SER A 78 -9.94 -5.54 7.28
N LEU A 79 -11.04 -5.85 6.60
CA LEU A 79 -12.35 -6.05 7.22
C LEU A 79 -12.41 -7.29 8.13
N ALA A 80 -11.57 -8.29 7.90
CA ALA A 80 -11.53 -9.50 8.70
C ALA A 80 -11.11 -9.25 10.16
N ILE A 81 -10.33 -8.20 10.41
CA ILE A 81 -9.86 -7.83 11.75
C ILE A 81 -10.61 -6.64 12.36
N MET A 82 -11.42 -5.94 11.57
CA MET A 82 -12.29 -4.84 12.03
C MET A 82 -13.74 -5.29 12.12
N LYS A 83 -14.41 -4.92 13.21
CA LYS A 83 -15.87 -5.04 13.29
C LYS A 83 -16.51 -3.84 12.61
N THR A 84 -16.96 -4.01 11.38
CA THR A 84 -17.48 -2.92 10.55
C THR A 84 -18.93 -3.18 10.13
N THR A 85 -19.66 -2.10 9.93
CA THR A 85 -20.98 -2.11 9.25
C THR A 85 -20.76 -2.01 7.73
N GLU A 86 -21.76 -2.40 6.94
CA GLU A 86 -21.73 -2.27 5.47
C GLU A 86 -21.45 -0.82 5.02
N ALA A 87 -22.02 0.17 5.70
CA ALA A 87 -21.78 1.59 5.41
C ALA A 87 -20.32 1.99 5.67
N GLN A 88 -19.69 1.46 6.74
CA GLN A 88 -18.27 1.70 7.02
C GLN A 88 -17.38 1.01 5.99
N GLN A 89 -17.72 -0.22 5.57
CA GLN A 89 -16.98 -0.92 4.51
C GLN A 89 -17.00 -0.13 3.19
N GLN A 90 -18.15 0.40 2.82
CA GLN A 90 -18.28 1.26 1.65
C GLN A 90 -17.47 2.55 1.79
N ALA A 91 -17.47 3.18 2.96
CA ALA A 91 -16.68 4.38 3.23
C ALA A 91 -15.16 4.10 3.20
N MET A 92 -14.71 2.95 3.69
CA MET A 92 -13.31 2.51 3.60
C MET A 92 -12.91 2.29 2.14
N SER A 93 -13.74 1.60 1.36
CA SER A 93 -13.51 1.41 -0.08
C SER A 93 -13.38 2.75 -0.80
N GLU A 94 -14.30 3.67 -0.56
CA GLU A 94 -14.27 5.00 -1.17
C GLU A 94 -13.01 5.80 -0.75
N ALA A 95 -12.64 5.76 0.53
CA ALA A 95 -11.45 6.45 1.02
C ALA A 95 -10.17 5.91 0.36
N ALA A 96 -10.00 4.59 0.23
CA ALA A 96 -8.87 3.97 -0.45
C ALA A 96 -8.79 4.38 -1.93
N ARG A 97 -9.93 4.40 -2.62
CA ARG A 97 -10.04 4.84 -4.02
C ARG A 97 -9.70 6.31 -4.18
N GLN A 98 -10.15 7.18 -3.26
CA GLN A 98 -9.83 8.62 -3.28
C GLN A 98 -8.33 8.86 -3.11
N VAL A 99 -7.65 8.15 -2.22
CA VAL A 99 -6.19 8.19 -2.10
C VAL A 99 -5.56 7.73 -3.42
N GLY A 100 -6.06 6.64 -4.01
CA GLY A 100 -5.58 6.09 -5.27
C GLY A 100 -5.60 7.09 -6.43
N ILE A 101 -6.65 7.90 -6.56
CA ILE A 101 -6.77 8.88 -7.65
C ILE A 101 -6.10 10.22 -7.38
N SER A 102 -5.76 10.52 -6.13
CA SER A 102 -5.20 11.81 -5.71
C SER A 102 -3.70 11.77 -5.43
N THR A 103 -3.11 10.58 -5.27
CA THR A 103 -1.71 10.38 -4.91
C THR A 103 -1.00 9.42 -5.89
N ARG A 104 0.27 9.12 -5.62
CA ARG A 104 1.05 8.10 -6.33
C ARG A 104 0.80 6.68 -5.79
N ILE A 105 0.05 6.57 -4.71
CA ILE A 105 -0.26 5.31 -4.02
C ILE A 105 -1.48 4.70 -4.69
N SER A 106 -1.48 3.39 -4.90
CA SER A 106 -2.62 2.70 -5.51
C SER A 106 -3.81 2.57 -4.54
N ALA A 107 -5.01 2.38 -5.09
CA ALA A 107 -6.18 2.05 -4.27
C ALA A 107 -6.00 0.72 -3.51
N GLU A 108 -5.31 -0.26 -4.12
CA GLU A 108 -4.96 -1.56 -3.52
C GLU A 108 -4.08 -1.34 -2.28
N ASP A 109 -2.95 -0.63 -2.41
CA ASP A 109 -2.05 -0.32 -1.28
C ASP A 109 -2.76 0.49 -0.18
N SER A 110 -3.67 1.38 -0.57
CA SER A 110 -4.50 2.17 0.37
C SER A 110 -5.51 1.30 1.11
N ALA A 111 -6.09 0.30 0.45
CA ALA A 111 -6.97 -0.68 1.09
C ALA A 111 -6.19 -1.59 2.05
N GLU A 112 -4.98 -2.01 1.68
CA GLU A 112 -4.09 -2.78 2.55
C GLU A 112 -3.69 -2.00 3.81
N ALA A 113 -3.49 -0.68 3.70
CA ALA A 113 -3.17 0.17 4.85
C ALA A 113 -4.21 0.10 5.98
N PHE A 114 -5.47 -0.17 5.69
CA PHE A 114 -6.49 -0.39 6.71
C PHE A 114 -6.20 -1.60 7.61
N PHE A 115 -5.55 -2.65 7.09
CA PHE A 115 -5.11 -3.78 7.91
C PHE A 115 -4.10 -3.34 8.96
N PHE A 116 -3.13 -2.50 8.60
CA PHE A 116 -2.12 -2.00 9.53
C PHE A 116 -2.72 -0.99 10.52
N LEU A 117 -3.61 -0.09 10.07
CA LEU A 117 -4.34 0.82 10.95
C LEU A 117 -5.18 0.06 12.00
N ALA A 118 -5.89 -0.99 11.57
CA ALA A 118 -6.63 -1.86 12.47
C ALA A 118 -5.72 -2.62 13.45
N SER A 119 -4.58 -3.10 12.97
CA SER A 119 -3.58 -3.76 13.81
C SER A 119 -3.00 -2.82 14.87
N ALA A 120 -2.91 -1.52 14.57
CA ALA A 120 -2.54 -0.47 15.52
C ALA A 120 -3.68 -0.10 16.50
N GLY A 121 -4.85 -0.74 16.37
CA GLY A 121 -6.00 -0.58 17.27
C GLY A 121 -6.97 0.55 16.87
N LEU A 122 -6.85 1.10 15.67
CA LEU A 122 -7.79 2.11 15.16
C LEU A 122 -9.08 1.41 14.69
N ASP A 123 -10.21 2.01 14.99
CA ASP A 123 -11.49 1.58 14.43
C ASP A 123 -11.68 2.09 12.99
N ALA A 124 -12.82 1.74 12.37
CA ALA A 124 -13.09 2.10 10.98
C ALA A 124 -13.14 3.61 10.75
N GLU A 125 -13.73 4.39 11.66
CA GLU A 125 -13.85 5.85 11.53
C GLU A 125 -12.48 6.52 11.67
N GLN A 126 -11.72 6.09 12.66
CA GLN A 126 -10.34 6.54 12.86
C GLN A 126 -9.45 6.19 11.67
N SER A 127 -9.58 4.97 11.14
CA SER A 127 -8.79 4.50 10.00
C SER A 127 -9.11 5.25 8.71
N ILE A 128 -10.40 5.48 8.42
CA ILE A 128 -10.85 6.29 7.27
C ILE A 128 -10.28 7.71 7.37
N SER A 129 -10.34 8.30 8.56
CA SER A 129 -9.85 9.66 8.79
C SER A 129 -8.32 9.77 8.70
N ALA A 130 -7.60 8.73 9.16
CA ALA A 130 -6.13 8.69 9.17
C ALA A 130 -5.51 8.39 7.80
N LEU A 131 -6.21 7.64 6.94
CA LEU A 131 -5.67 7.14 5.67
C LEU A 131 -5.06 8.23 4.77
N PRO A 132 -5.69 9.39 4.53
CA PRO A 132 -5.09 10.44 3.71
C PRO A 132 -3.78 10.99 4.30
N GLN A 133 -3.71 11.15 5.62
CA GLN A 133 -2.51 11.62 6.30
C GLN A 133 -1.37 10.60 6.22
N VAL A 134 -1.68 9.32 6.40
CA VAL A 134 -0.69 8.24 6.25
C VAL A 134 -0.20 8.15 4.81
N ALA A 135 -1.07 8.34 3.82
CA ALA A 135 -0.69 8.38 2.41
C ALA A 135 0.23 9.57 2.09
N ALA A 136 -0.07 10.76 2.61
CA ALA A 136 0.81 11.92 2.49
C ALA A 136 2.16 11.67 3.18
N PHE A 137 2.16 11.00 4.33
CA PHE A 137 3.37 10.63 5.07
C PHE A 137 4.21 9.57 4.33
N ALA A 138 3.55 8.56 3.75
CA ALA A 138 4.19 7.57 2.87
C ALA A 138 4.90 8.23 1.70
N GLN A 139 4.22 9.17 1.06
CA GLN A 139 4.76 9.92 -0.07
C GLN A 139 5.90 10.83 0.37
N ALA A 140 5.73 11.64 1.43
CA ALA A 140 6.77 12.55 1.93
C ALA A 140 8.04 11.83 2.37
N GLY A 141 7.90 10.66 3.01
CA GLY A 141 9.01 9.83 3.49
C GLY A 141 9.56 8.86 2.45
N MET A 142 8.90 8.72 1.28
CA MET A 142 9.23 7.73 0.23
C MET A 142 9.14 6.29 0.73
N PHE A 143 8.07 5.96 1.47
CA PHE A 143 7.78 4.62 1.99
C PHE A 143 6.64 3.96 1.22
N ASP A 144 6.50 2.64 1.35
CA ASP A 144 5.24 1.96 1.10
C ASP A 144 4.21 2.27 2.21
N MET A 145 2.93 1.99 1.95
CA MET A 145 1.84 2.30 2.87
C MET A 145 1.92 1.52 4.18
N ALA A 146 2.37 0.27 4.14
CA ALA A 146 2.54 -0.56 5.34
C ALA A 146 3.57 0.07 6.28
N THR A 147 4.77 0.35 5.76
CA THR A 147 5.85 1.01 6.51
C THR A 147 5.42 2.37 7.05
N ALA A 148 4.75 3.20 6.24
CA ALA A 148 4.29 4.51 6.67
C ALA A 148 3.27 4.41 7.80
N THR A 149 2.34 3.46 7.71
CA THR A 149 1.32 3.23 8.73
C THR A 149 1.98 2.83 10.06
N ASP A 150 2.86 1.85 10.03
CA ASP A 150 3.57 1.38 11.23
C ASP A 150 4.39 2.52 11.86
N LEU A 151 5.21 3.23 11.07
CA LEU A 151 6.04 4.33 11.58
C LEU A 151 5.22 5.45 12.23
N ALA A 152 4.08 5.80 11.65
CA ALA A 152 3.21 6.87 12.14
C ALA A 152 2.45 6.44 13.41
N THR A 153 1.83 5.26 13.39
CA THR A 153 1.01 4.76 14.51
C THR A 153 1.86 4.33 15.70
N ASP A 154 3.00 3.70 15.47
CA ASP A 154 3.93 3.31 16.53
C ASP A 154 4.52 4.53 17.23
N ALA A 155 4.94 5.57 16.47
CA ALA A 155 5.42 6.81 17.07
C ALA A 155 4.32 7.50 17.87
N GLN A 156 3.08 7.58 17.36
CA GLN A 156 1.93 8.11 18.06
C GLN A 156 1.66 7.34 19.36
N SER A 157 1.67 6.01 19.31
CA SER A 157 1.42 5.14 20.46
C SER A 157 2.54 5.23 21.49
N ALA A 158 3.80 5.26 21.08
CA ALA A 158 4.95 5.40 21.97
C ALA A 158 4.89 6.70 22.77
N LEU A 159 4.41 7.79 22.15
CA LEU A 159 4.18 9.08 22.81
C LEU A 159 2.90 9.09 23.68
N GLY A 160 2.07 8.04 23.60
CA GLY A 160 0.78 7.97 24.31
C GLY A 160 -0.26 8.95 23.76
N LEU A 161 -0.18 9.26 22.48
CA LEU A 161 -1.06 10.19 21.77
C LEU A 161 -2.21 9.48 21.04
N THR A 162 -2.31 8.16 21.13
CA THR A 162 -3.46 7.40 20.62
C THR A 162 -4.64 7.58 21.55
N VAL A 163 -5.78 8.06 21.02
CA VAL A 163 -7.01 8.35 21.76
C VAL A 163 -8.23 7.81 21.03
N LEU A 164 -9.36 7.65 21.73
CA LEU A 164 -10.59 7.09 21.14
C LEU A 164 -11.35 8.06 20.24
N ASP A 165 -11.26 9.36 20.50
CA ASP A 165 -11.89 10.38 19.65
C ASP A 165 -11.16 10.45 18.30
N ALA A 166 -11.88 10.18 17.21
CA ALA A 166 -11.32 10.07 15.88
C ALA A 166 -10.67 11.37 15.40
N GLN A 167 -11.28 12.51 15.68
CA GLN A 167 -10.76 13.82 15.26
C GLN A 167 -9.49 14.19 16.04
N GLN A 168 -9.49 13.97 17.35
CA GLN A 168 -8.31 14.21 18.18
C GLN A 168 -7.18 13.22 17.84
N ASN A 169 -7.52 11.96 17.54
CA ASN A 169 -6.56 10.95 17.13
C ASN A 169 -5.88 11.33 15.81
N LEU A 170 -6.66 11.77 14.83
CA LEU A 170 -6.14 12.29 13.56
C LEU A 170 -5.24 13.53 13.78
N SER A 171 -5.66 14.47 14.62
CA SER A 171 -4.85 15.65 14.93
C SER A 171 -3.51 15.29 15.54
N ASN A 172 -3.50 14.31 16.45
CA ASN A 172 -2.28 13.80 17.06
C ASN A 172 -1.39 13.09 16.03
N LEU A 173 -1.97 12.25 15.16
CA LEU A 173 -1.24 11.57 14.08
C LEU A 173 -0.62 12.56 13.11
N THR A 174 -1.39 13.58 12.71
CA THR A 174 -0.92 14.66 11.83
C THR A 174 0.25 15.41 12.45
N ARG A 175 0.15 15.77 13.72
CA ARG A 175 1.24 16.43 14.46
C ARG A 175 2.51 15.55 14.48
N VAL A 176 2.37 14.26 14.75
CA VAL A 176 3.51 13.32 14.78
C VAL A 176 4.18 13.23 13.42
N THR A 177 3.41 13.02 12.36
CA THR A 177 3.95 12.91 10.99
C THR A 177 4.58 14.22 10.52
N ASP A 178 3.97 15.36 10.83
CA ASP A 178 4.51 16.67 10.46
C ASP A 178 5.85 16.95 11.16
N VAL A 179 5.96 16.66 12.45
CA VAL A 179 7.20 16.81 13.21
C VAL A 179 8.31 15.89 12.63
N LEU A 180 7.99 14.63 12.32
CA LEU A 180 8.96 13.69 11.77
C LEU A 180 9.46 14.10 10.37
N VAL A 181 8.55 14.53 9.49
CA VAL A 181 8.91 15.01 8.15
C VAL A 181 9.71 16.33 8.26
N LYS A 182 9.29 17.24 9.13
CA LYS A 182 10.02 18.49 9.36
C LYS A 182 11.44 18.22 9.86
N ALA A 183 11.60 17.32 10.84
CA ALA A 183 12.92 16.95 11.38
C ALA A 183 13.87 16.44 10.28
N ASN A 184 13.36 15.63 9.34
CA ASN A 184 14.13 15.17 8.19
C ASN A 184 14.63 16.31 7.30
N THR A 185 13.90 17.44 7.24
CA THR A 185 14.35 18.63 6.48
C THR A 185 15.41 19.47 7.23
N LEU A 186 15.52 19.29 8.55
CA LEU A 186 16.38 20.10 9.42
C LEU A 186 17.71 19.42 9.75
N ALA A 187 17.73 18.10 9.87
CA ALA A 187 18.86 17.35 10.40
C ALA A 187 19.21 16.13 9.54
N ASN A 188 20.42 15.60 9.74
CA ASN A 188 20.96 14.50 8.95
C ASN A 188 20.41 13.13 9.42
N ALA A 189 19.10 12.94 9.39
CA ALA A 189 18.46 11.63 9.61
C ALA A 189 17.21 11.49 8.75
N SER A 190 16.85 10.25 8.40
CA SER A 190 15.61 9.96 7.69
C SER A 190 14.39 10.01 8.64
N VAL A 191 13.20 10.16 8.08
CA VAL A 191 11.93 10.04 8.82
C VAL A 191 11.87 8.72 9.58
N GLN A 192 12.28 7.61 8.94
CA GLN A 192 12.35 6.30 9.56
C GLN A 192 13.26 6.28 10.80
N GLN A 193 14.44 6.89 10.73
CA GLN A 193 15.37 6.93 11.85
C GLN A 193 14.82 7.75 13.03
N PHE A 194 14.07 8.82 12.78
CA PHE A 194 13.39 9.56 13.84
C PHE A 194 12.25 8.74 14.46
N SER A 195 11.42 8.08 13.65
CA SER A 195 10.35 7.19 14.15
C SER A 195 10.95 6.04 14.98
N GLU A 196 12.00 5.37 14.48
CA GLU A 196 12.70 4.31 15.19
C GLU A 196 13.23 4.77 16.57
N ALA A 197 13.79 5.98 16.63
CA ALA A 197 14.26 6.54 17.89
C ALA A 197 13.12 6.72 18.91
N LEU A 198 11.95 7.17 18.47
CA LEU A 198 10.78 7.33 19.33
C LEU A 198 10.20 5.98 19.76
N THR A 199 10.06 5.05 18.86
CA THR A 199 9.42 3.74 19.12
C THR A 199 10.29 2.84 19.96
N THR A 200 11.62 2.94 19.87
CA THR A 200 12.52 2.12 20.67
C THR A 200 12.37 2.41 22.17
N LYS A 201 12.49 3.64 22.61
CA LYS A 201 12.33 4.00 24.04
C LYS A 201 12.05 5.49 24.28
N ALA A 202 12.46 6.38 23.39
CA ALA A 202 12.41 7.82 23.63
C ALA A 202 10.98 8.33 23.79
N GLY A 203 10.03 7.86 22.98
CA GLY A 203 8.62 8.29 23.03
C GLY A 203 7.99 7.99 24.40
N ALA A 204 8.16 6.79 24.92
CA ALA A 204 7.67 6.43 26.26
C ALA A 204 8.35 7.26 27.35
N ALA A 205 9.65 7.55 27.22
CA ALA A 205 10.35 8.39 28.19
C ALA A 205 9.87 9.85 28.15
N LEU A 206 9.64 10.42 26.96
CA LEU A 206 9.03 11.76 26.81
C LEU A 206 7.68 11.84 27.50
N LYS A 207 6.81 10.85 27.27
CA LYS A 207 5.50 10.77 27.94
C LYS A 207 5.62 10.76 29.47
N VAL A 208 6.55 9.96 30.03
CA VAL A 208 6.73 9.82 31.48
C VAL A 208 7.13 11.15 32.14
N VAL A 209 7.97 11.94 31.48
CA VAL A 209 8.43 13.24 31.99
C VAL A 209 7.62 14.42 31.45
N ASN A 210 6.48 14.14 30.81
CA ASN A 210 5.55 15.11 30.26
C ASN A 210 6.21 16.11 29.28
N LYS A 211 7.02 15.56 28.36
CA LYS A 211 7.69 16.32 27.31
C LYS A 211 7.03 16.15 25.96
N ASP A 212 7.03 17.22 25.19
CA ASP A 212 6.47 17.23 23.83
C ASP A 212 7.34 16.46 22.84
N ILE A 213 6.72 16.02 21.76
CA ILE A 213 7.43 15.40 20.63
C ILE A 213 8.45 16.36 20.01
N GLU A 214 8.13 17.66 19.90
CA GLU A 214 8.99 18.68 19.31
C GLU A 214 10.29 18.84 20.10
N GLU A 215 10.21 18.90 21.43
CA GLU A 215 11.41 18.92 22.30
C GLU A 215 12.25 17.65 22.12
N GLY A 216 11.59 16.48 22.16
CA GLY A 216 12.28 15.20 22.02
C GLY A 216 12.96 15.04 20.66
N VAL A 217 12.25 15.37 19.58
CA VAL A 217 12.76 15.25 18.20
C VAL A 217 13.85 16.29 17.92
N ALA A 218 13.80 17.48 18.51
CA ALA A 218 14.89 18.47 18.42
C ALA A 218 16.20 17.93 18.99
N VAL A 219 16.16 17.25 20.13
CA VAL A 219 17.34 16.58 20.70
C VAL A 219 17.83 15.44 19.83
N LEU A 220 16.90 14.60 19.31
CA LEU A 220 17.24 13.54 18.36
C LEU A 220 17.88 14.08 17.06
N ALA A 221 17.43 15.24 16.60
CA ALA A 221 18.01 15.92 15.44
C ALA A 221 19.46 16.33 15.67
N VAL A 222 19.79 16.87 16.86
CA VAL A 222 21.17 17.18 17.21
C VAL A 222 22.02 15.91 17.35
N PHE A 223 21.51 14.84 17.93
CA PHE A 223 22.19 13.53 17.92
C PHE A 223 22.48 13.07 16.49
N ALA A 224 21.52 13.21 15.58
CA ALA A 224 21.65 12.82 14.20
C ALA A 224 22.76 13.59 13.46
N ASP A 225 22.88 14.89 13.69
CA ASP A 225 23.95 15.74 13.14
C ASP A 225 25.33 15.36 13.67
N ARG A 226 25.38 14.78 14.86
CA ARG A 226 26.60 14.23 15.49
C ARG A 226 26.84 12.75 15.12
N GLY A 227 26.04 12.17 14.21
CA GLY A 227 26.20 10.82 13.70
C GLY A 227 25.48 9.74 14.51
N VAL A 228 24.72 10.09 15.57
CA VAL A 228 23.95 9.14 16.39
C VAL A 228 22.49 9.18 15.94
N LYS A 229 21.97 8.06 15.40
CA LYS A 229 20.65 8.00 14.71
C LYS A 229 19.85 6.79 15.13
N GLY A 230 18.56 6.77 14.79
CA GLY A 230 17.68 5.62 14.99
C GLY A 230 17.61 5.18 16.45
N ALA A 231 17.60 3.88 16.68
CA ALA A 231 17.49 3.27 18.00
C ALA A 231 18.56 3.76 18.99
N GLU A 232 19.80 4.00 18.53
CA GLU A 232 20.89 4.51 19.39
C GLU A 232 20.59 5.91 19.92
N ALA A 233 20.09 6.80 19.08
CA ALA A 233 19.68 8.16 19.50
C ALA A 233 18.49 8.07 20.48
N GLY A 234 17.52 7.19 20.22
CA GLY A 234 16.39 6.92 21.10
C GLY A 234 16.82 6.43 22.48
N ASP A 235 17.79 5.51 22.53
CA ASP A 235 18.36 5.02 23.79
C ASP A 235 19.07 6.12 24.58
N LYS A 236 19.85 6.98 23.91
CA LYS A 236 20.54 8.09 24.57
C LYS A 236 19.56 9.13 25.12
N LEU A 237 18.52 9.49 24.36
CA LEU A 237 17.49 10.40 24.84
C LEU A 237 16.72 9.78 26.02
N ASN A 238 16.33 8.51 25.94
CA ASN A 238 15.70 7.81 27.05
C ASN A 238 16.58 7.83 28.31
N GLN A 239 17.90 7.64 28.19
CA GLN A 239 18.81 7.70 29.34
C GLN A 239 18.83 9.11 29.95
N VAL A 240 18.88 10.16 29.15
CA VAL A 240 18.81 11.56 29.61
C VAL A 240 17.52 11.80 30.38
N LEU A 241 16.37 11.46 29.77
CA LEU A 241 15.04 11.72 30.35
C LEU A 241 14.76 10.89 31.61
N ARG A 242 15.30 9.68 31.68
CA ARG A 242 15.09 8.78 32.84
C ARG A 242 16.07 9.01 33.97
N ASP A 243 17.34 9.16 33.64
CA ASP A 243 18.42 9.08 34.63
C ASP A 243 18.78 10.44 35.26
N ILE A 244 18.64 11.57 34.52
CA ILE A 244 18.86 12.91 35.09
C ILE A 244 17.88 13.19 36.23
N PRO A 245 16.54 13.03 36.09
CA PRO A 245 15.62 13.22 37.19
C PRO A 245 15.91 12.32 38.40
N ARG A 246 16.26 11.05 38.13
CA ARG A 246 16.59 10.07 39.17
C ARG A 246 17.89 10.42 39.90
N ALA A 247 18.91 10.82 39.17
CA ALA A 247 20.19 11.25 39.74
C ALA A 247 20.02 12.51 40.59
N THR A 248 19.28 13.50 40.12
CA THR A 248 18.97 14.74 40.83
C THR A 248 18.22 14.47 42.14
N ALA A 249 17.24 13.56 42.10
CA ALA A 249 16.50 13.20 43.34
C ALA A 249 17.37 12.48 44.35
N LYS A 250 18.34 11.67 43.89
CA LYS A 250 19.22 10.88 44.77
C LYS A 250 20.40 11.68 45.32
N ASN A 251 20.99 12.56 44.49
CA ASN A 251 22.20 13.34 44.82
C ASN A 251 21.89 14.84 44.88
N LYS A 252 20.79 15.21 45.57
CA LYS A 252 20.27 16.58 45.54
C LYS A 252 21.29 17.61 46.06
N GLU A 253 22.02 17.26 47.09
CA GLU A 253 23.02 18.14 47.72
C GLU A 253 24.17 18.46 46.76
N GLU A 254 24.59 17.49 45.93
CA GLU A 254 25.65 17.64 44.94
C GLU A 254 25.19 18.54 43.78
N PHE A 255 23.92 18.38 43.31
CA PHE A 255 23.35 19.26 42.29
C PHE A 255 23.22 20.70 42.80
N GLU A 256 22.71 20.89 44.02
CA GLU A 256 22.57 22.22 44.65
C GLU A 256 23.94 22.89 44.89
N ALA A 257 24.96 22.12 45.32
CA ALA A 257 26.31 22.64 45.54
C ALA A 257 26.96 23.18 44.26
N LEU A 258 26.60 22.62 43.09
CA LEU A 258 27.04 23.07 41.76
C LEU A 258 26.11 24.11 41.13
N GLY A 259 25.00 24.49 41.81
CA GLY A 259 24.01 25.44 41.31
C GLY A 259 23.13 24.88 40.19
N LEU A 260 23.10 23.55 40.01
CA LEU A 260 22.33 22.86 38.99
C LEU A 260 20.87 22.68 39.41
N GLN A 261 19.93 23.07 38.57
CA GLN A 261 18.49 22.98 38.78
C GLN A 261 17.81 22.25 37.64
N MET A 262 17.65 20.94 37.75
CA MET A 262 17.05 20.11 36.69
C MET A 262 15.52 20.18 36.61
N PHE A 263 14.88 20.79 37.62
CA PHE A 263 13.42 20.97 37.71
C PHE A 263 13.05 22.44 37.79
N ASP A 264 11.87 22.79 37.30
CA ASP A 264 11.26 24.10 37.44
C ASP A 264 10.64 24.30 38.85
N ALA A 265 10.09 25.49 39.08
CA ALA A 265 9.45 25.82 40.35
C ALA A 265 8.19 24.98 40.67
N GLN A 266 7.61 24.32 39.67
CA GLN A 266 6.45 23.45 39.75
C GLN A 266 6.85 21.99 39.96
N GLY A 267 8.15 21.66 39.89
CA GLY A 267 8.68 20.31 40.00
C GLY A 267 8.67 19.51 38.70
N ASN A 268 8.41 20.13 37.56
CA ASN A 268 8.53 19.49 36.26
C ASN A 268 10.00 19.53 35.81
N MET A 269 10.42 18.51 35.05
CA MET A 269 11.73 18.50 34.43
C MET A 269 11.85 19.69 33.46
N LYS A 270 12.90 20.51 33.57
CA LYS A 270 13.19 21.62 32.67
C LYS A 270 13.37 21.12 31.24
N ASN A 271 13.25 22.03 30.25
CA ASN A 271 13.59 21.71 28.86
C ASN A 271 15.00 21.12 28.78
N VAL A 272 15.17 20.10 27.93
CA VAL A 272 16.47 19.40 27.78
C VAL A 272 17.57 20.38 27.35
N ALA A 273 17.25 21.37 26.52
CA ALA A 273 18.21 22.42 26.16
C ALA A 273 18.71 23.20 27.37
N ASP A 274 17.80 23.60 28.29
CA ASP A 274 18.15 24.34 29.50
C ASP A 274 19.02 23.47 30.46
N ILE A 275 18.69 22.19 30.58
CA ILE A 275 19.48 21.23 31.36
C ILE A 275 20.90 21.10 30.79
N ILE A 276 21.04 20.97 29.47
CA ILE A 276 22.35 20.88 28.82
C ILE A 276 23.13 22.20 28.98
N GLU A 277 22.47 23.35 28.89
CA GLU A 277 23.08 24.66 29.11
C GLU A 277 23.64 24.80 30.53
N GLU A 278 22.86 24.42 31.55
CA GLU A 278 23.31 24.44 32.94
C GLU A 278 24.50 23.48 33.18
N LEU A 279 24.42 22.28 32.61
CA LEU A 279 25.53 21.32 32.70
C LEU A 279 26.77 21.83 31.96
N ASP A 280 26.63 22.45 30.82
CA ASP A 280 27.73 23.04 30.05
C ASP A 280 28.38 24.22 30.79
N ALA A 281 27.57 25.06 31.45
CA ALA A 281 28.09 26.17 32.24
C ALA A 281 29.00 25.68 33.39
N VAL A 282 28.65 24.57 34.04
CA VAL A 282 29.41 23.98 35.12
C VAL A 282 30.59 23.15 34.62
N LEU A 283 30.34 22.27 33.64
CA LEU A 283 31.34 21.31 33.18
C LEU A 283 32.31 21.92 32.19
N GLY A 284 31.88 22.93 31.41
CA GLY A 284 32.68 23.54 30.32
C GLY A 284 34.12 23.97 30.74
N PRO A 285 34.28 24.68 31.87
CA PRO A 285 35.58 25.13 32.35
C PRO A 285 36.49 24.01 32.92
N MET A 286 35.94 22.80 33.17
CA MET A 286 36.65 21.71 33.79
C MET A 286 37.53 20.92 32.85
N SER A 287 38.62 20.31 33.37
CA SER A 287 39.38 19.31 32.61
C SER A 287 38.56 18.04 32.38
N ASP A 288 38.91 17.20 31.42
CA ASP A 288 38.20 15.97 31.12
C ASP A 288 38.13 14.99 32.29
N GLU A 289 39.20 14.92 33.10
CA GLU A 289 39.22 14.12 34.33
C GLU A 289 38.23 14.65 35.37
N LEU A 290 38.22 15.98 35.58
CA LEU A 290 37.28 16.61 36.53
C LEU A 290 35.84 16.50 36.05
N LYS A 291 35.56 16.65 34.73
CA LYS A 291 34.24 16.41 34.14
C LYS A 291 33.75 15.00 34.44
N ALA A 292 34.58 13.98 34.21
CA ALA A 292 34.22 12.59 34.47
C ALA A 292 33.94 12.36 35.96
N SER A 293 34.77 12.87 36.86
CA SER A 293 34.59 12.77 38.29
C SER A 293 33.32 13.49 38.79
N THR A 294 33.04 14.68 38.23
CA THR A 294 31.83 15.46 38.61
C THR A 294 30.57 14.75 38.14
N LEU A 295 30.56 14.21 36.91
CA LEU A 295 29.41 13.43 36.40
C LEU A 295 29.16 12.18 37.26
N ASP A 296 30.20 11.51 37.72
CA ASP A 296 30.12 10.37 38.63
C ASP A 296 29.56 10.79 40.02
N GLN A 297 30.02 11.92 40.56
CA GLN A 297 29.50 12.47 41.84
C GLN A 297 28.02 12.86 41.74
N LEU A 298 27.60 13.39 40.59
CA LEU A 298 26.19 13.65 40.29
C LEU A 298 25.37 12.37 40.13
N GLY A 299 26.00 11.21 40.09
CA GLY A 299 25.33 9.92 39.88
C GLY A 299 24.85 9.71 38.43
N LEU A 300 25.40 10.47 37.49
CA LEU A 300 25.10 10.34 36.06
C LEU A 300 25.94 9.22 35.47
N ASN A 301 25.27 8.13 35.09
CA ASN A 301 25.93 6.96 34.51
C ASN A 301 26.62 7.29 33.18
N ARG A 302 27.51 6.38 32.73
CA ARG A 302 28.29 6.55 31.51
C ARG A 302 27.43 6.88 30.29
N GLY A 303 26.24 6.29 30.15
CA GLY A 303 25.37 6.53 29.02
C GLY A 303 24.83 7.96 28.97
N VAL A 304 24.40 8.52 30.11
CA VAL A 304 24.01 9.93 30.24
C VAL A 304 25.21 10.85 30.03
N ALA A 305 26.36 10.51 30.62
CA ALA A 305 27.59 11.30 30.45
C ALA A 305 27.99 11.41 28.96
N ASP A 306 27.88 10.30 28.21
CA ASP A 306 28.15 10.30 26.76
C ASP A 306 27.10 11.11 25.98
N ALA A 307 25.81 11.01 26.35
CA ALA A 307 24.75 11.82 25.73
C ALA A 307 24.95 13.32 25.98
N VAL A 308 25.26 13.71 27.23
CA VAL A 308 25.58 15.11 27.60
C VAL A 308 26.76 15.63 26.80
N LYS A 309 27.83 14.84 26.67
CA LYS A 309 29.01 15.23 25.87
C LYS A 309 28.68 15.47 24.38
N ILE A 310 27.80 14.65 23.82
CA ILE A 310 27.37 14.81 22.42
C ILE A 310 26.54 16.08 22.24
N LEU A 311 25.66 16.40 23.21
CA LEU A 311 24.79 17.57 23.19
C LEU A 311 25.50 18.86 23.60
N SER A 312 26.63 18.77 24.31
CA SER A 312 27.42 19.91 24.78
C SER A 312 27.73 20.90 23.65
N GLY A 313 27.53 22.18 23.93
CA GLY A 313 27.69 23.25 22.96
C GLY A 313 26.66 23.30 21.85
N SER A 314 25.57 22.53 21.96
CA SER A 314 24.51 22.47 20.93
C SER A 314 23.18 23.07 21.40
N THR A 315 23.12 23.74 22.56
CA THR A 315 21.89 24.24 23.17
C THR A 315 21.10 25.16 22.22
N ASP A 316 21.76 26.12 21.57
CA ASP A 316 21.13 26.99 20.58
C ASP A 316 20.60 26.22 19.37
N GLN A 317 21.24 25.12 18.99
CA GLN A 317 20.79 24.28 17.89
C GLN A 317 19.54 23.50 18.31
N ILE A 318 19.51 22.95 19.51
CA ILE A 318 18.31 22.27 20.05
C ILE A 318 17.12 23.24 20.03
N ARG A 319 17.29 24.46 20.59
CA ARG A 319 16.23 25.46 20.63
C ARG A 319 15.72 25.86 19.24
N ARG A 320 16.62 26.11 18.30
CA ARG A 320 16.25 26.40 16.90
C ARG A 320 15.47 25.26 16.24
N TYR A 321 15.88 24.02 16.48
CA TYR A 321 15.19 22.87 15.96
C TYR A 321 13.80 22.72 16.60
N GLU A 322 13.71 22.87 17.93
CA GLU A 322 12.45 22.82 18.66
C GLU A 322 11.47 23.89 18.15
N GLU A 323 11.91 25.14 17.97
CA GLU A 323 11.11 26.23 17.41
C GLU A 323 10.62 25.89 16.00
N ALA A 324 11.51 25.40 15.13
CA ALA A 324 11.13 25.00 13.77
C ALA A 324 10.16 23.78 13.75
N LEU A 325 10.28 22.87 14.71
CA LEU A 325 9.38 21.72 14.84
C LEU A 325 8.01 22.12 15.39
N ARG A 326 7.94 23.12 16.27
CA ARG A 326 6.65 23.69 16.74
C ARG A 326 5.89 24.35 15.60
N ASP A 327 6.56 24.83 14.57
CA ASP A 327 5.99 25.39 13.33
C ASP A 327 5.97 24.34 12.18
N SER A 328 5.75 23.07 12.51
CA SER A 328 5.76 21.98 11.52
C SER A 328 4.42 21.71 10.85
N GLY A 329 3.34 22.35 11.32
CA GLY A 329 1.98 22.06 10.85
C GLY A 329 1.84 22.10 9.33
N GLY A 330 1.35 21.02 8.73
CA GLY A 330 1.16 20.85 7.30
C GLY A 330 2.43 20.48 6.50
N THR A 331 3.57 20.29 7.15
CA THR A 331 4.84 19.97 6.46
C THR A 331 4.75 18.66 5.68
N THR A 332 4.07 17.64 6.20
CA THR A 332 3.87 16.36 5.52
C THR A 332 3.17 16.56 4.17
N GLN A 333 2.08 17.29 4.17
CA GLN A 333 1.32 17.58 2.95
C GLN A 333 2.14 18.45 1.98
N GLU A 334 2.81 19.48 2.48
CA GLU A 334 3.65 20.37 1.65
C GLU A 334 4.76 19.57 0.93
N VAL A 335 5.47 18.69 1.64
CA VAL A 335 6.53 17.87 1.06
C VAL A 335 5.93 16.88 0.04
N ALA A 336 4.82 16.22 0.36
CA ALA A 336 4.11 15.33 -0.56
C ALA A 336 3.68 16.09 -1.83
N ASP A 337 3.06 17.25 -1.71
CA ASP A 337 2.63 18.09 -2.83
C ASP A 337 3.81 18.55 -3.71
N ASN A 338 4.94 18.88 -3.08
CA ASN A 338 6.15 19.26 -3.81
C ASN A 338 6.71 18.09 -4.64
N GLN A 339 6.67 16.87 -4.11
CA GLN A 339 7.07 15.67 -4.85
C GLN A 339 6.13 15.36 -6.02
N MET A 340 4.82 15.72 -5.90
CA MET A 340 3.82 15.55 -6.96
C MET A 340 4.02 16.46 -8.17
N LYS A 341 4.85 17.49 -8.09
CA LYS A 341 5.11 18.42 -9.20
C LYS A 341 5.97 17.81 -10.32
N SER A 342 6.63 16.69 -10.08
CA SER A 342 7.46 16.03 -11.08
C SER A 342 6.62 15.41 -12.20
N LEU A 343 7.13 15.38 -13.43
CA LEU A 343 6.47 14.72 -14.56
C LEU A 343 6.24 13.23 -14.29
N GLN A 344 7.19 12.58 -13.62
CA GLN A 344 7.06 11.18 -13.22
C GLN A 344 5.87 10.98 -12.28
N ALA A 345 5.76 11.80 -11.22
CA ALA A 345 4.63 11.72 -10.29
C ALA A 345 3.28 11.94 -11.00
N GLN A 346 3.20 12.92 -11.90
CA GLN A 346 2.00 13.17 -12.69
C GLN A 346 1.63 11.97 -13.58
N THR A 347 2.64 11.27 -14.12
CA THR A 347 2.41 10.05 -14.93
C THR A 347 1.93 8.90 -14.05
N GLU A 348 2.47 8.75 -12.84
CA GLU A 348 2.03 7.75 -11.87
C GLU A 348 0.59 7.99 -11.40
N VAL A 349 0.22 9.24 -11.10
CA VAL A 349 -1.18 9.61 -10.80
C VAL A 349 -2.10 9.33 -11.98
N MET A 350 -1.65 9.61 -13.20
CA MET A 350 -2.43 9.28 -14.39
C MET A 350 -2.63 7.76 -14.50
N SER A 351 -1.60 6.95 -14.22
CA SER A 351 -1.70 5.49 -14.16
C SER A 351 -2.69 5.04 -13.07
N SER A 352 -2.63 5.65 -11.89
CA SER A 352 -3.58 5.36 -10.80
C SER A 352 -5.04 5.66 -11.19
N LYS A 353 -5.28 6.73 -11.96
CA LYS A 353 -6.61 7.04 -12.50
C LYS A 353 -7.07 6.02 -13.56
N PHE A 354 -6.15 5.46 -14.34
CA PHE A 354 -6.48 4.34 -15.23
C PHE A 354 -6.80 3.06 -14.45
N ASN A 355 -6.07 2.80 -13.36
CA ASN A 355 -6.38 1.68 -12.47
C ASN A 355 -7.76 1.86 -11.83
N GLU A 356 -8.13 3.08 -11.41
CA GLU A 356 -9.48 3.39 -10.91
C GLU A 356 -10.56 3.11 -11.95
N LEU A 357 -10.33 3.47 -13.22
CA LEU A 357 -11.23 3.08 -14.30
C LEU A 357 -11.33 1.55 -14.42
N GLY A 358 -10.21 0.85 -14.23
CA GLY A 358 -10.16 -0.61 -14.17
C GLY A 358 -10.98 -1.16 -12.99
N LEU A 359 -10.93 -0.55 -11.81
CA LEU A 359 -11.74 -0.91 -10.64
C LEU A 359 -13.24 -0.77 -10.95
N ILE A 360 -13.67 0.36 -11.52
CA ILE A 360 -15.07 0.62 -11.89
C ILE A 360 -15.58 -0.43 -12.89
N ILE A 361 -14.76 -0.75 -13.89
CA ILE A 361 -15.11 -1.77 -14.88
C ILE A 361 -15.14 -3.17 -14.25
N GLY A 362 -14.16 -3.50 -13.42
CA GLY A 362 -14.06 -4.77 -12.70
C GLY A 362 -15.24 -4.98 -11.77
N GLU A 363 -15.59 -3.98 -10.96
CA GLU A 363 -16.75 -3.98 -10.08
C GLU A 363 -18.07 -4.21 -10.86
N ALA A 364 -18.22 -3.56 -12.02
CA ALA A 364 -19.40 -3.75 -12.86
C ALA A 364 -19.47 -5.17 -13.49
N LEU A 365 -18.33 -5.81 -13.71
CA LEU A 365 -18.23 -7.17 -14.27
C LEU A 365 -18.23 -8.26 -13.19
N ALA A 366 -17.89 -7.94 -11.95
CA ALA A 366 -17.78 -8.90 -10.84
C ALA A 366 -19.02 -9.80 -10.66
N PRO A 367 -20.28 -9.29 -10.69
CA PRO A 367 -21.46 -10.15 -10.54
C PRO A 367 -21.63 -11.18 -11.66
N ALA A 368 -21.15 -10.86 -12.87
CA ALA A 368 -21.14 -11.81 -13.98
C ALA A 368 -20.06 -12.88 -13.80
N MET A 369 -18.91 -12.49 -13.28
CA MET A 369 -17.81 -13.40 -12.95
C MET A 369 -18.17 -14.33 -11.80
N GLU A 370 -18.77 -13.84 -10.72
CA GLU A 370 -19.24 -14.67 -9.60
C GLU A 370 -20.20 -15.76 -10.06
N LYS A 371 -21.17 -15.40 -10.92
CA LYS A 371 -22.09 -16.37 -11.51
C LYS A 371 -21.35 -17.40 -12.35
N THR A 372 -20.35 -16.98 -13.11
CA THR A 372 -19.54 -17.86 -13.97
C THR A 372 -18.67 -18.79 -13.13
N VAL A 373 -17.99 -18.26 -12.11
CA VAL A 373 -17.17 -19.05 -11.16
C VAL A 373 -18.06 -20.03 -10.40
N GLY A 374 -19.20 -19.59 -9.87
CA GLY A 374 -20.16 -20.45 -9.19
C GLY A 374 -20.78 -21.53 -10.11
N PHE A 375 -20.93 -21.24 -11.39
CA PHE A 375 -21.33 -22.23 -12.39
C PHE A 375 -20.22 -23.26 -12.65
N ILE A 376 -19.00 -22.79 -12.88
CA ILE A 376 -17.84 -23.68 -13.11
C ILE A 376 -17.56 -24.56 -11.88
N SER A 377 -17.62 -23.99 -10.68
CA SER A 377 -17.44 -24.74 -9.42
C SER A 377 -18.46 -25.87 -9.29
N ARG A 378 -19.74 -25.55 -9.48
CA ARG A 378 -20.81 -26.59 -9.45
C ARG A 378 -20.64 -27.64 -10.54
N MET A 379 -20.20 -27.22 -11.74
CA MET A 379 -19.90 -28.13 -12.83
C MET A 379 -18.74 -29.07 -12.46
N LEU A 380 -17.68 -28.55 -11.80
CA LEU A 380 -16.57 -29.36 -11.33
C LEU A 380 -16.99 -30.30 -10.20
N ASP A 381 -17.83 -29.86 -9.26
CA ASP A 381 -18.38 -30.70 -8.21
C ASP A 381 -19.18 -31.88 -8.81
N VAL A 382 -20.01 -31.61 -9.81
CA VAL A 382 -20.75 -32.63 -10.58
C VAL A 382 -19.82 -33.61 -11.29
N ILE A 383 -18.72 -33.13 -11.89
CA ILE A 383 -17.72 -33.99 -12.55
C ILE A 383 -16.99 -34.86 -11.53
N ILE A 384 -16.61 -34.28 -10.36
CA ILE A 384 -15.95 -35.00 -9.28
C ILE A 384 -16.87 -36.11 -8.72
N GLU A 385 -18.14 -35.79 -8.46
CA GLU A 385 -19.14 -36.78 -8.01
C GLU A 385 -19.40 -37.86 -9.06
N ALA A 386 -19.41 -37.51 -10.35
CA ALA A 386 -19.61 -38.46 -11.45
C ALA A 386 -18.46 -39.43 -11.63
N THR A 387 -17.26 -39.09 -11.18
CA THR A 387 -16.08 -40.03 -11.21
C THR A 387 -16.12 -41.08 -10.11
N ASP A 388 -16.97 -40.87 -9.08
CA ASP A 388 -17.08 -41.78 -7.91
C ASP A 388 -18.20 -42.82 -8.01
N GLY A 389 -19.02 -42.80 -9.08
CA GLY A 389 -20.08 -43.82 -9.28
C GLY A 389 -20.94 -43.63 -10.53
N THR A 390 -21.12 -44.71 -11.28
CA THR A 390 -21.85 -44.74 -12.59
C THR A 390 -23.34 -44.38 -12.54
N ASP A 391 -23.99 -44.49 -11.40
CA ASP A 391 -25.43 -44.17 -11.27
C ASP A 391 -25.71 -42.68 -11.01
N LYS A 392 -24.79 -41.95 -10.44
CA LYS A 392 -24.87 -40.48 -10.22
C LYS A 392 -24.61 -39.67 -11.49
N TYR A 393 -23.98 -40.29 -12.51
CA TYR A 393 -23.59 -39.61 -13.76
C TYR A 393 -24.84 -39.09 -14.55
N ILE A 394 -25.96 -39.81 -14.54
CA ILE A 394 -27.15 -39.43 -15.29
C ILE A 394 -27.88 -38.27 -14.60
N ASP A 395 -27.99 -38.29 -13.28
CA ASP A 395 -28.57 -37.20 -12.49
C ASP A 395 -27.78 -35.91 -12.60
N SER A 396 -26.47 -36.01 -12.61
CA SER A 396 -25.57 -34.85 -12.78
C SER A 396 -25.63 -34.23 -14.17
N GLN A 397 -25.92 -35.01 -15.22
CA GLN A 397 -26.15 -34.50 -16.58
C GLN A 397 -27.47 -33.69 -16.67
N VAL A 398 -28.50 -34.11 -15.99
CA VAL A 398 -29.80 -33.40 -15.93
C VAL A 398 -29.65 -32.08 -15.15
N GLU A 399 -28.89 -32.08 -14.06
CA GLU A 399 -28.63 -30.88 -13.27
C GLU A 399 -27.76 -29.89 -14.05
N PHE A 400 -26.74 -30.37 -14.81
CA PHE A 400 -25.93 -29.56 -15.72
C PHE A 400 -26.77 -28.86 -16.80
N ILE A 401 -27.73 -29.55 -17.40
CA ILE A 401 -28.64 -28.99 -18.41
C ILE A 401 -29.55 -27.92 -17.80
N ASN A 402 -30.04 -28.16 -16.58
CA ASN A 402 -30.86 -27.19 -15.85
C ASN A 402 -30.09 -25.93 -15.45
N LEU A 403 -28.80 -26.07 -15.07
CA LEU A 403 -27.91 -24.97 -14.78
C LEU A 403 -27.56 -24.13 -16.02
N LEU A 404 -27.37 -24.76 -17.18
CA LEU A 404 -27.19 -24.07 -18.47
C LEU A 404 -28.45 -23.28 -18.87
N GLY A 405 -29.64 -23.82 -18.58
CA GLY A 405 -30.91 -23.13 -18.83
C GLY A 405 -31.17 -21.94 -17.92
N ALA A 406 -30.56 -21.92 -16.71
CA ALA A 406 -30.70 -20.84 -15.73
C ALA A 406 -29.73 -19.66 -15.96
N SER A 407 -28.69 -19.79 -16.78
CA SER A 407 -27.75 -18.73 -17.13
C SER A 407 -28.31 -17.90 -18.32
N GLU A 408 -29.35 -17.13 -18.10
CA GLU A 408 -29.89 -16.20 -19.09
C GLU A 408 -28.81 -15.16 -19.47
N GLY A 409 -28.20 -15.34 -20.60
CA GLY A 409 -27.37 -14.29 -21.22
C GLY A 409 -26.21 -14.73 -22.11
N ILE A 410 -25.66 -15.91 -21.95
CA ILE A 410 -24.47 -16.35 -22.72
C ILE A 410 -24.78 -17.46 -23.74
N ALA A 411 -25.93 -18.11 -23.68
CA ALA A 411 -26.20 -19.39 -24.35
C ALA A 411 -27.22 -19.34 -25.49
N PHE A 412 -27.61 -18.21 -26.02
CA PHE A 412 -28.76 -18.15 -26.95
C PHE A 412 -28.52 -18.80 -28.31
N SER A 413 -27.30 -19.01 -28.73
CA SER A 413 -27.03 -19.70 -30.01
C SER A 413 -26.73 -21.19 -29.85
N TYR A 414 -26.28 -21.61 -28.68
CA TYR A 414 -25.84 -22.99 -28.42
C TYR A 414 -26.96 -23.90 -27.91
N ASN A 415 -27.97 -23.32 -27.25
CA ASN A 415 -29.04 -24.05 -26.58
C ASN A 415 -29.99 -24.77 -27.55
N ASN A 416 -30.23 -24.22 -28.74
CA ASN A 416 -31.15 -24.86 -29.71
C ASN A 416 -30.50 -26.07 -30.40
N GLU A 417 -29.21 -26.05 -30.69
CA GLU A 417 -28.51 -27.19 -31.25
C GLU A 417 -28.27 -28.30 -30.22
N LEU A 418 -27.93 -27.92 -28.97
CA LEU A 418 -27.68 -28.87 -27.90
C LEU A 418 -28.98 -29.61 -27.47
N ASN A 419 -30.13 -28.91 -27.33
CA ASN A 419 -31.39 -29.51 -27.00
C ASN A 419 -31.88 -30.47 -28.12
N ASN A 420 -31.70 -30.11 -29.38
CA ASN A 420 -32.09 -31.00 -30.48
C ASN A 420 -31.16 -32.22 -30.58
N THR A 421 -29.87 -32.07 -30.20
CA THR A 421 -28.89 -33.17 -30.19
C THR A 421 -29.14 -34.11 -29.00
N LEU A 422 -29.47 -33.59 -27.82
CA LEU A 422 -29.72 -34.38 -26.59
C LEU A 422 -31.02 -35.19 -26.63
N VAL A 423 -32.08 -34.66 -27.27
CA VAL A 423 -33.32 -35.40 -27.50
C VAL A 423 -33.10 -36.57 -28.48
N ALA A 424 -32.19 -36.40 -29.46
CA ALA A 424 -31.78 -37.47 -30.37
C ALA A 424 -30.81 -38.49 -29.72
N GLN A 425 -30.06 -38.11 -28.70
CA GLN A 425 -29.02 -38.92 -28.07
C GLN A 425 -29.47 -39.78 -26.89
N LYS A 426 -30.73 -39.69 -26.44
CA LYS A 426 -31.26 -40.54 -25.38
C LYS A 426 -31.14 -42.05 -25.67
N ASN A 427 -30.75 -42.39 -26.90
CA ASN A 427 -30.56 -43.76 -27.38
C ASN A 427 -29.13 -44.17 -27.74
N ASN A 428 -28.10 -43.34 -27.51
CA ASN A 428 -26.74 -43.70 -27.95
C ASN A 428 -25.65 -43.44 -26.89
N ARG A 429 -25.43 -44.44 -26.03
CA ARG A 429 -24.51 -44.43 -24.88
C ARG A 429 -23.03 -44.15 -25.24
N GLU A 430 -22.60 -44.50 -26.43
CA GLU A 430 -21.21 -44.30 -26.87
C GLU A 430 -20.88 -42.86 -27.23
N GLU A 431 -21.86 -42.11 -27.80
CA GLU A 431 -21.68 -40.71 -28.19
C GLU A 431 -21.60 -39.79 -26.97
N THR A 432 -22.35 -40.09 -25.91
CA THR A 432 -22.34 -39.37 -24.64
C THR A 432 -20.98 -39.50 -23.93
N LEU A 433 -20.40 -40.69 -23.95
CA LEU A 433 -19.03 -40.94 -23.41
C LEU A 433 -17.94 -40.22 -24.20
N ARG A 434 -18.12 -40.10 -25.52
CA ARG A 434 -17.20 -39.37 -26.39
C ARG A 434 -17.20 -37.87 -26.15
N LEU A 435 -18.38 -37.30 -25.96
CA LEU A 435 -18.56 -35.88 -25.63
C LEU A 435 -17.99 -35.55 -24.23
N ALA A 436 -18.27 -36.38 -23.22
CA ALA A 436 -17.69 -36.21 -21.90
C ALA A 436 -16.16 -36.25 -21.91
N LYS A 437 -15.57 -37.11 -22.74
CA LYS A 437 -14.13 -37.17 -22.94
C LYS A 437 -13.59 -35.90 -23.62
N VAL A 438 -14.28 -35.41 -24.64
CA VAL A 438 -13.91 -34.14 -25.32
C VAL A 438 -13.97 -32.96 -24.35
N TYR A 439 -15.00 -32.87 -23.47
CA TYR A 439 -15.09 -31.81 -22.46
C TYR A 439 -14.07 -31.95 -21.36
N SER A 440 -13.74 -33.18 -20.91
CA SER A 440 -12.65 -33.43 -19.97
C SER A 440 -11.29 -33.05 -20.56
N ASP A 441 -11.08 -33.36 -21.84
CA ASP A 441 -9.83 -33.01 -22.54
C ASP A 441 -9.75 -31.48 -22.79
N TYR A 442 -10.88 -30.82 -23.04
CA TYR A 442 -10.96 -29.36 -23.16
C TYR A 442 -10.71 -28.65 -21.84
N SER A 443 -11.28 -29.14 -20.74
CA SER A 443 -11.02 -28.63 -19.39
C SER A 443 -9.54 -28.80 -18.98
N LYS A 444 -8.95 -29.96 -19.30
CA LYS A 444 -7.51 -30.19 -19.11
C LYS A 444 -6.67 -29.28 -20.02
N ALA A 445 -7.10 -29.04 -21.25
CA ALA A 445 -6.41 -28.12 -22.17
C ALA A 445 -6.41 -26.67 -21.63
N ILE A 446 -7.53 -26.19 -21.03
CA ILE A 446 -7.59 -24.87 -20.39
C ILE A 446 -6.68 -24.82 -19.15
N GLN A 447 -6.67 -25.88 -18.32
CA GLN A 447 -5.75 -25.96 -17.18
C GLN A 447 -4.27 -26.04 -17.62
N TYR A 448 -4.00 -26.77 -18.71
CA TYR A 448 -2.67 -26.84 -19.31
C TYR A 448 -2.25 -25.51 -19.92
N GLN A 449 -3.15 -24.79 -20.53
CA GLN A 449 -2.92 -23.47 -21.10
C GLN A 449 -2.62 -22.42 -20.00
N ALA A 450 -3.36 -22.46 -18.88
CA ALA A 450 -3.09 -21.62 -17.73
C ALA A 450 -1.75 -21.97 -17.05
N LEU A 451 -1.35 -23.26 -17.03
CA LEU A 451 -0.04 -23.71 -16.57
C LEU A 451 1.09 -23.26 -17.51
N ILE A 452 0.90 -23.37 -18.81
CA ILE A 452 1.85 -22.92 -19.83
C ILE A 452 2.00 -21.38 -19.79
N GLU A 453 0.92 -20.62 -19.60
CA GLU A 453 1.01 -19.17 -19.42
C GLU A 453 1.78 -18.80 -18.15
N LYS A 454 1.56 -19.51 -17.06
CA LYS A 454 2.32 -19.32 -15.82
C LYS A 454 3.81 -19.65 -15.97
N ASP A 455 4.14 -20.73 -16.68
CA ASP A 455 5.52 -21.09 -17.01
C ASP A 455 6.15 -20.12 -18.01
N LEU A 456 5.41 -19.61 -18.99
CA LEU A 456 5.86 -18.58 -19.93
C LEU A 456 6.14 -17.25 -19.21
N ILE A 457 5.31 -16.85 -18.24
CA ILE A 457 5.52 -15.64 -17.43
C ILE A 457 6.76 -15.85 -16.55
N ASN A 458 6.93 -17.00 -15.92
CA ASN A 458 8.11 -17.30 -15.11
C ASN A 458 9.39 -17.34 -15.97
N ASN A 459 9.35 -17.95 -17.15
CA ASN A 459 10.48 -18.00 -18.08
C ASN A 459 10.78 -16.62 -18.67
N ALA A 460 9.77 -15.76 -18.91
CA ALA A 460 9.99 -14.38 -19.32
C ALA A 460 10.67 -13.56 -18.24
N HIS A 461 10.33 -13.76 -16.97
CA HIS A 461 11.03 -13.14 -15.84
C HIS A 461 12.45 -13.67 -15.64
N GLU A 462 12.70 -14.94 -15.91
CA GLU A 462 14.07 -15.51 -15.92
C GLU A 462 14.89 -14.94 -17.08
N LEU A 463 14.31 -14.86 -18.27
CA LEU A 463 14.97 -14.30 -19.46
C LEU A 463 15.29 -12.81 -19.28
N ASP A 464 14.40 -12.06 -18.64
CA ASP A 464 14.61 -10.63 -18.31
C ASP A 464 15.72 -10.46 -17.27
N ARG A 465 15.83 -11.37 -16.30
CA ARG A 465 16.97 -11.43 -15.38
C ARG A 465 18.28 -11.79 -16.07
N GLU A 466 18.27 -12.76 -16.98
CA GLU A 466 19.46 -13.17 -17.73
C GLU A 466 19.89 -12.11 -18.75
N THR A 467 18.96 -11.48 -19.47
CA THR A 467 19.27 -10.39 -20.40
C THR A 467 19.68 -9.10 -19.66
N GLY A 468 19.11 -8.81 -18.50
CA GLY A 468 19.56 -7.73 -17.63
C GLY A 468 20.98 -7.97 -17.09
N SER A 469 21.31 -9.22 -16.77
CA SER A 469 22.67 -9.63 -16.38
C SER A 469 23.66 -9.58 -17.55
N LEU A 470 23.24 -9.99 -18.73
CA LEU A 470 24.06 -9.95 -19.97
C LEU A 470 24.33 -8.51 -20.43
N ASN A 471 23.39 -7.60 -20.28
CA ASN A 471 23.60 -6.18 -20.60
C ASN A 471 24.58 -5.54 -19.59
N LYS A 472 24.47 -5.85 -18.30
CA LYS A 472 25.46 -5.40 -17.31
C LYS A 472 26.86 -5.95 -17.58
N THR A 473 26.97 -7.19 -18.00
CA THR A 473 28.26 -7.81 -18.34
C THR A 473 28.86 -7.21 -19.62
N LYS A 474 28.01 -6.84 -20.60
CA LYS A 474 28.46 -6.12 -21.79
C LYS A 474 28.92 -4.69 -21.49
N GLU A 475 28.24 -3.96 -20.63
CA GLU A 475 28.68 -2.63 -20.19
C GLU A 475 30.03 -2.68 -19.46
N ILE A 476 30.21 -3.65 -18.56
CA ILE A 476 31.49 -3.84 -17.87
C ILE A 476 32.61 -4.26 -18.84
N THR A 477 32.30 -5.06 -19.87
CA THR A 477 33.31 -5.49 -20.86
C THR A 477 33.68 -4.34 -21.82
N ILE A 478 32.76 -3.42 -22.12
CA ILE A 478 33.02 -2.22 -22.93
C ILE A 478 33.86 -1.23 -22.12
N GLU A 479 33.59 -1.00 -20.82
CA GLU A 479 34.43 -0.18 -19.97
C GLU A 479 35.87 -0.70 -19.83
N LEU A 480 36.05 -2.04 -19.74
CA LEU A 480 37.39 -2.66 -19.64
C LEU A 480 38.19 -2.66 -20.95
N THR A 481 37.51 -2.51 -22.11
CA THR A 481 38.19 -2.39 -23.42
C THR A 481 38.46 -0.96 -23.86
N GLU A 482 37.95 0.04 -23.15
CA GLU A 482 38.28 1.46 -23.36
C GLU A 482 39.43 1.93 -22.45
N GLU A 483 39.86 1.12 -21.45
CA GLU A 483 41.02 1.40 -20.59
C GLU A 483 42.33 0.68 -21.01
N GLU A 484 42.31 -0.18 -22.06
CA GLU A 484 43.53 -0.70 -22.73
C GLU A 484 43.80 0.07 -24.04
#